data_4e058135e66099683c0e98fe49810977
#
_entry.id   4e058135e66099683c0e98fe49810977
#
_cell.length_a   1.000
_cell.length_b   1.000
_cell.length_c   1.000
_cell.angle_alpha   90.00
_cell.angle_beta   90.00
_cell.angle_gamma   90.00
#
_symmetry.space_group_name_H-M   'P 1'
#
loop_
_entity.id
_entity.type
_entity.pdbx_description
1 polymer ?
#
loop_
_entity_poly.entity_id
_entity_poly.type
_entity_poly.pdbx_seq_one_letter_code
_entity_poly.pdbx_strand_id
1 'polypeptide(L)'
;MQAKLSDCINRNIKVDLKVNALWSALPVEEWEMCRVLGNIIDNAMDALEGKSDAKIDIELFEDINSLGFSISNNGPMIDKANIDHIFNLGFTTKSTGQGLGLNIVKRIMETAGGKISIHSDEKRTCFTGTLPAKPKISEPKES
;
A
#
# COMPACT_ATOMS: atom_id res chain seq x y z
N MET A 1 11.50 2.65 2.61
CA MET A 1 10.94 2.48 1.29
C MET A 1 11.97 2.43 0.16
N GLN A 2 13.10 3.09 0.32
CA GLN A 2 14.16 3.04 -0.70
C GLN A 2 14.66 1.62 -0.95
N ALA A 3 14.77 0.80 0.08
CA ALA A 3 15.20 -0.59 -0.10
C ALA A 3 14.23 -1.38 -0.98
N LYS A 4 12.93 -1.11 -0.85
CA LYS A 4 11.92 -1.77 -1.70
C LYS A 4 12.01 -1.31 -3.14
N LEU A 5 12.27 -0.02 -3.36
CA LEU A 5 12.42 0.51 -4.71
C LEU A 5 13.67 -0.07 -5.37
N SER A 6 14.76 -0.22 -4.61
CA SER A 6 15.98 -0.86 -5.11
C SER A 6 15.72 -2.32 -5.50
N ASP A 7 14.95 -3.03 -4.70
CA ASP A 7 14.57 -4.42 -5.02
C ASP A 7 13.79 -4.48 -6.33
N CYS A 8 12.88 -3.54 -6.55
CA CYS A 8 12.13 -3.48 -7.79
C CYS A 8 13.06 -3.32 -8.99
N ILE A 9 14.01 -2.39 -8.88
CA ILE A 9 14.98 -2.16 -9.95
C ILE A 9 15.80 -3.42 -10.21
N ASN A 10 16.25 -4.08 -9.15
CA ASN A 10 17.05 -5.30 -9.28
C ASN A 10 16.26 -6.46 -9.90
N ARG A 11 14.95 -6.44 -9.79
CA ARG A 11 14.07 -7.46 -10.39
C ARG A 11 13.56 -7.05 -11.77
N ASN A 12 14.08 -5.95 -12.33
CA ASN A 12 13.65 -5.41 -13.62
C ASN A 12 12.19 -4.98 -13.64
N ILE A 13 11.71 -4.47 -12.50
CA ILE A 13 10.36 -3.93 -12.39
C ILE A 13 10.47 -2.41 -12.56
N LYS A 14 9.73 -1.87 -13.52
CA LYS A 14 9.68 -0.43 -13.72
C LYS A 14 8.79 0.19 -12.64
N VAL A 15 9.28 1.24 -11.99
CA VAL A 15 8.51 1.93 -10.95
C VAL A 15 8.29 3.37 -11.37
N ASP A 16 7.02 3.79 -11.35
CA ASP A 16 6.65 5.18 -11.58
C ASP A 16 6.13 5.72 -10.25
N LEU A 17 6.85 6.70 -9.70
CA LEU A 17 6.52 7.27 -8.39
C LEU A 17 6.10 8.73 -8.55
N LYS A 18 4.88 9.03 -8.13
CA LYS A 18 4.35 10.41 -8.12
C LYS A 18 4.10 10.82 -6.68
N VAL A 19 4.77 11.86 -6.24
CA VAL A 19 4.66 12.34 -4.87
C VAL A 19 4.03 13.72 -4.89
N ASN A 20 2.75 13.78 -4.47
CA ASN A 20 1.99 15.02 -4.39
C ASN A 20 1.57 15.26 -2.96
N ALA A 21 2.46 14.95 -2.01
CA ALA A 21 2.16 15.04 -0.60
C ALA A 21 3.45 15.22 0.20
N LEU A 22 3.35 15.98 1.28
CA LEU A 22 4.45 16.09 2.24
C LEU A 22 4.25 15.10 3.40
N TRP A 23 3.02 14.69 3.61
CA TRP A 23 2.65 13.78 4.70
C TRP A 23 3.16 14.25 6.05
N SER A 24 3.08 15.57 6.28
CA SER A 24 3.55 16.17 7.52
C SER A 24 2.60 15.94 8.70
N ALA A 25 1.37 15.51 8.40
CA ALA A 25 0.33 15.34 9.41
C ALA A 25 -0.15 13.90 9.49
N LEU A 26 0.77 12.94 9.39
CA LEU A 26 0.43 11.51 9.49
C LEU A 26 -0.15 11.18 10.86
N PRO A 27 -1.28 10.45 10.91
CA PRO A 27 -1.86 10.00 12.18
C PRO A 27 -1.24 8.70 12.70
N VAL A 28 -0.20 8.21 12.05
CA VAL A 28 0.51 7.01 12.45
C VAL A 28 2.00 7.30 12.52
N GLU A 29 2.74 6.43 13.19
CA GLU A 29 4.18 6.56 13.25
C GLU A 29 4.80 6.31 11.87
N GLU A 30 5.92 6.95 11.63
CA GLU A 30 6.62 6.83 10.36
C GLU A 30 6.93 5.37 10.00
N TRP A 31 7.40 4.60 11.00
CA TRP A 31 7.73 3.20 10.77
C TRP A 31 6.50 2.36 10.44
N GLU A 32 5.32 2.73 10.97
CA GLU A 32 4.08 2.04 10.63
C GLU A 32 3.71 2.29 9.18
N MET A 33 3.88 3.52 8.72
CA MET A 33 3.58 3.85 7.34
C MET A 33 4.54 3.15 6.39
N CYS A 34 5.82 3.07 6.75
CA CYS A 34 6.79 2.31 5.98
C CYS A 34 6.40 0.84 5.90
N ARG A 35 5.86 0.30 6.96
CA ARG A 35 5.41 -1.10 6.98
C ARG A 35 4.21 -1.31 6.07
N VAL A 36 3.26 -0.38 6.08
CA VAL A 36 2.10 -0.45 5.19
C VAL A 36 2.55 -0.44 3.74
N LEU A 37 3.34 0.55 3.36
CA LEU A 37 3.79 0.69 1.97
C LEU A 37 4.68 -0.48 1.56
N GLY A 38 5.59 -0.89 2.44
CA GLY A 38 6.50 -1.99 2.15
C GLY A 38 5.76 -3.32 1.93
N ASN A 39 4.76 -3.60 2.73
CA ASN A 39 4.00 -4.84 2.58
C ASN A 39 3.21 -4.86 1.27
N ILE A 40 2.64 -3.73 0.89
CA ILE A 40 1.90 -3.65 -0.37
C ILE A 40 2.86 -3.78 -1.57
N ILE A 41 4.02 -3.13 -1.49
CA ILE A 41 5.02 -3.23 -2.55
C ILE A 41 5.55 -4.66 -2.66
N ASP A 42 5.82 -5.33 -1.54
CA ASP A 42 6.22 -6.74 -1.56
C ASP A 42 5.19 -7.60 -2.26
N ASN A 43 3.91 -7.36 -1.96
CA ASN A 43 2.82 -8.11 -2.59
C ASN A 43 2.81 -7.87 -4.10
N ALA A 44 3.04 -6.62 -4.53
CA ALA A 44 3.10 -6.28 -5.94
C ALA A 44 4.27 -6.97 -6.63
N MET A 45 5.45 -6.98 -5.98
CA MET A 45 6.62 -7.63 -6.54
C MET A 45 6.40 -9.12 -6.74
N ASP A 46 5.75 -9.77 -5.76
CA ASP A 46 5.47 -11.19 -5.87
C ASP A 46 4.50 -11.49 -7.01
N ALA A 47 3.51 -10.61 -7.19
CA ALA A 47 2.55 -10.78 -8.29
C ALA A 47 3.19 -10.61 -9.67
N LEU A 48 4.30 -9.91 -9.72
CA LEU A 48 4.99 -9.61 -10.98
C LEU A 48 6.14 -10.55 -11.28
N GLU A 49 6.36 -11.54 -10.44
CA GLU A 49 7.46 -12.49 -10.64
C GLU A 49 7.34 -13.16 -12.02
N GLY A 50 8.41 -13.12 -12.78
CA GLY A 50 8.45 -13.73 -14.10
C GLY A 50 7.83 -12.91 -15.22
N LYS A 51 7.27 -11.74 -14.92
CA LYS A 51 6.65 -10.91 -15.94
C LYS A 51 7.69 -10.01 -16.60
N SER A 52 7.74 -10.04 -17.94
CA SER A 52 8.79 -9.32 -18.68
C SER A 52 8.59 -7.82 -18.73
N ASP A 53 7.35 -7.35 -18.66
CA ASP A 53 7.03 -5.92 -18.69
C ASP A 53 6.43 -5.47 -17.37
N ALA A 54 6.97 -5.98 -16.27
CA ALA A 54 6.49 -5.70 -14.94
C ALA A 54 6.58 -4.21 -14.59
N LYS A 55 5.51 -3.68 -14.03
CA LYS A 55 5.44 -2.26 -13.68
C LYS A 55 4.64 -2.06 -12.40
N ILE A 56 5.13 -1.15 -11.56
CA ILE A 56 4.44 -0.71 -10.35
C ILE A 56 4.29 0.81 -10.43
N ASP A 57 3.08 1.30 -10.23
CA ASP A 57 2.80 2.73 -10.14
C ASP A 57 2.46 3.07 -8.70
N ILE A 58 3.14 4.06 -8.15
CA ILE A 58 2.94 4.52 -6.78
C ILE A 58 2.59 5.99 -6.81
N GLU A 59 1.50 6.35 -6.15
CA GLU A 59 1.13 7.75 -6.01
C GLU A 59 0.86 8.05 -4.54
N LEU A 60 1.47 9.12 -4.05
CA LEU A 60 1.23 9.63 -2.70
C LEU A 60 0.52 10.96 -2.84
N PHE A 61 -0.59 11.14 -2.13
CA PHE A 61 -1.39 12.37 -2.26
C PHE A 61 -1.86 12.86 -0.91
N GLU A 62 -2.29 14.11 -0.90
CA GLU A 62 -2.70 14.76 0.32
C GLU A 62 -3.62 15.92 -0.02
N ASP A 63 -4.70 16.08 0.78
CA ASP A 63 -5.52 17.28 0.70
C ASP A 63 -5.74 17.82 2.11
N ILE A 64 -6.67 18.74 2.28
CA ILE A 64 -6.88 19.40 3.57
C ILE A 64 -7.27 18.43 4.67
N ASN A 65 -8.09 17.44 4.33
CA ASN A 65 -8.71 16.56 5.32
C ASN A 65 -8.18 15.15 5.33
N SER A 66 -7.42 14.78 4.32
CA SER A 66 -6.97 13.40 4.20
C SER A 66 -5.64 13.30 3.46
N LEU A 67 -5.01 12.17 3.65
CA LEU A 67 -3.82 11.84 2.89
C LEU A 67 -3.91 10.37 2.51
N GLY A 68 -3.15 9.98 1.51
CA GLY A 68 -3.28 8.61 1.06
C GLY A 68 -2.25 8.20 0.03
N PHE A 69 -2.45 7.00 -0.46
CA PHE A 69 -1.58 6.41 -1.45
C PHE A 69 -2.37 5.51 -2.38
N SER A 70 -1.81 5.30 -3.56
CA SER A 70 -2.31 4.34 -4.52
C SER A 70 -1.10 3.57 -5.04
N ILE A 71 -1.14 2.24 -4.95
CA ILE A 71 -0.07 1.38 -5.43
C ILE A 71 -0.69 0.34 -6.34
N SER A 72 -0.33 0.39 -7.62
CA SER A 72 -0.88 -0.54 -8.60
C SER A 72 0.23 -1.30 -9.31
N ASN A 73 -0.11 -2.49 -9.78
CA ASN A 73 0.81 -3.31 -10.54
C ASN A 73 0.06 -3.93 -11.73
N ASN A 74 0.80 -4.27 -12.78
CA ASN A 74 0.24 -4.87 -13.97
C ASN A 74 0.34 -6.41 -13.97
N GLY A 75 0.26 -7.00 -12.79
CA GLY A 75 0.22 -8.44 -12.65
C GLY A 75 -1.14 -9.03 -12.96
N PRO A 76 -1.30 -10.33 -12.73
CA PRO A 76 -2.56 -11.00 -13.05
C PRO A 76 -3.71 -10.53 -12.17
N MET A 77 -4.92 -10.61 -12.72
CA MET A 77 -6.12 -10.26 -11.97
C MET A 77 -6.31 -11.21 -10.80
N ILE A 78 -6.75 -10.66 -9.67
CA ILE A 78 -7.08 -11.47 -8.51
C ILE A 78 -8.55 -11.90 -8.61
N ASP A 79 -8.82 -13.19 -8.40
CA ASP A 79 -10.18 -13.70 -8.43
C ASP A 79 -11.05 -13.02 -7.38
N LYS A 80 -12.32 -12.81 -7.70
CA LYS A 80 -13.25 -12.18 -6.77
C LYS A 80 -13.35 -12.93 -5.45
N ALA A 81 -13.29 -14.24 -5.50
CA ALA A 81 -13.32 -15.04 -4.28
C ALA A 81 -12.14 -14.74 -3.37
N ASN A 82 -10.99 -14.46 -3.94
CA ASN A 82 -9.80 -14.12 -3.17
C ASN A 82 -9.80 -12.68 -2.69
N ILE A 83 -10.37 -11.76 -3.47
CA ILE A 83 -10.43 -10.35 -3.07
C ILE A 83 -11.16 -10.17 -1.75
N ASP A 84 -12.23 -10.90 -1.52
CA ASP A 84 -13.01 -10.79 -0.30
C ASP A 84 -12.23 -11.21 0.95
N HIS A 85 -11.16 -11.97 0.77
CA HIS A 85 -10.38 -12.51 1.87
C HIS A 85 -8.92 -12.04 1.91
N ILE A 86 -8.54 -11.15 0.99
CA ILE A 86 -7.13 -10.82 0.81
C ILE A 86 -6.49 -10.17 2.04
N PHE A 87 -7.28 -9.53 2.88
CA PHE A 87 -6.79 -8.91 4.11
C PHE A 87 -6.94 -9.80 5.33
N ASN A 88 -7.46 -11.00 5.16
CA ASN A 88 -7.66 -11.92 6.30
C ASN A 88 -6.32 -12.45 6.77
N LEU A 89 -6.24 -12.64 8.09
CA LEU A 89 -5.05 -13.21 8.72
C LEU A 89 -4.81 -14.62 8.15
N GLY A 90 -3.58 -14.86 7.73
CA GLY A 90 -3.19 -16.17 7.19
C GLY A 90 -3.50 -16.39 5.74
N PHE A 91 -4.25 -15.47 5.11
CA PHE A 91 -4.56 -15.63 3.69
C PHE A 91 -3.30 -15.41 2.85
N THR A 92 -3.01 -16.32 1.94
CA THR A 92 -1.94 -16.14 0.97
C THR A 92 -2.14 -17.09 -0.21
N THR A 93 -1.77 -16.61 -1.41
CA THR A 93 -1.68 -17.43 -2.61
C THR A 93 -0.21 -17.78 -2.92
N LYS A 94 0.71 -17.31 -2.09
CA LYS A 94 2.14 -17.54 -2.28
C LYS A 94 2.54 -18.88 -1.68
N SER A 95 3.41 -19.59 -2.35
CA SER A 95 3.89 -20.88 -1.85
C SER A 95 4.72 -20.75 -0.57
N THR A 96 5.36 -19.61 -0.37
CA THR A 96 6.20 -19.36 0.81
C THR A 96 5.68 -18.26 1.70
N GLY A 97 4.59 -17.61 1.33
CA GLY A 97 4.04 -16.50 2.09
C GLY A 97 3.30 -16.97 3.32
N GLN A 98 3.26 -16.11 4.34
CA GLN A 98 2.59 -16.41 5.59
C GLN A 98 1.21 -15.74 5.71
N GLY A 99 0.86 -14.89 4.76
CA GLY A 99 -0.43 -14.23 4.76
C GLY A 99 -0.61 -13.19 5.85
N LEU A 100 0.49 -12.62 6.36
CA LEU A 100 0.43 -11.64 7.44
C LEU A 100 0.53 -10.20 6.98
N GLY A 101 1.17 -9.96 5.83
CA GLY A 101 1.48 -8.60 5.39
C GLY A 101 0.25 -7.72 5.20
N LEU A 102 -0.74 -8.20 4.46
CA LEU A 102 -1.93 -7.40 4.19
C LEU A 102 -2.84 -7.28 5.39
N ASN A 103 -2.87 -8.28 6.27
CA ASN A 103 -3.60 -8.18 7.52
C ASN A 103 -3.04 -7.07 8.40
N ILE A 104 -1.71 -6.95 8.44
CA ILE A 104 -1.04 -5.89 9.19
C ILE A 104 -1.39 -4.52 8.60
N VAL A 105 -1.40 -4.41 7.26
CA VAL A 105 -1.78 -3.18 6.58
C VAL A 105 -3.18 -2.74 7.01
N LYS A 106 -4.12 -3.67 6.95
CA LYS A 106 -5.50 -3.36 7.33
C LYS A 106 -5.59 -2.91 8.78
N ARG A 107 -4.89 -3.60 9.67
CA ARG A 107 -4.91 -3.26 11.09
C ARG A 107 -4.36 -1.85 11.36
N ILE A 108 -3.23 -1.51 10.75
CA ILE A 108 -2.62 -0.20 10.94
C ILE A 108 -3.57 0.88 10.41
N MET A 109 -4.10 0.69 9.20
CA MET A 109 -4.97 1.68 8.59
C MET A 109 -6.25 1.89 9.40
N GLU A 110 -6.90 0.81 9.83
CA GLU A 110 -8.15 0.92 10.58
C GLU A 110 -7.94 1.51 11.97
N THR A 111 -6.85 1.16 12.63
CA THR A 111 -6.53 1.73 13.95
C THR A 111 -6.32 3.24 13.86
N ALA A 112 -5.83 3.72 12.74
CA ALA A 112 -5.62 5.15 12.52
C ALA A 112 -6.86 5.87 12.01
N GLY A 113 -7.98 5.16 11.89
CA GLY A 113 -9.22 5.75 11.37
C GLY A 113 -9.29 5.83 9.87
N GLY A 114 -8.40 5.15 9.17
CA GLY A 114 -8.35 5.16 7.73
C GLY A 114 -9.00 3.95 7.08
N LYS A 115 -8.80 3.82 5.80
CA LYS A 115 -9.36 2.73 5.00
C LYS A 115 -8.32 2.21 4.02
N ILE A 116 -8.43 0.94 3.71
CA ILE A 116 -7.64 0.31 2.66
C ILE A 116 -8.61 -0.46 1.76
N SER A 117 -8.42 -0.33 0.46
CA SER A 117 -9.26 -1.04 -0.50
C SER A 117 -8.41 -1.60 -1.63
N ILE A 118 -8.97 -2.55 -2.35
CA ILE A 118 -8.30 -3.17 -3.48
C ILE A 118 -9.26 -3.25 -4.66
N HIS A 119 -8.74 -2.98 -5.84
CA HIS A 119 -9.46 -3.17 -7.09
C HIS A 119 -8.55 -3.95 -8.03
N SER A 120 -9.07 -5.01 -8.64
CA SER A 120 -8.29 -5.82 -9.56
C SER A 120 -9.11 -6.11 -10.81
N ASP A 121 -8.48 -5.92 -11.96
CA ASP A 121 -9.07 -6.25 -13.25
C ASP A 121 -7.99 -6.84 -14.17
N GLU A 122 -8.32 -7.04 -15.43
CA GLU A 122 -7.39 -7.66 -16.37
C GLU A 122 -6.14 -6.82 -16.63
N LYS A 123 -6.21 -5.51 -16.38
CA LYS A 123 -5.11 -4.60 -16.68
C LYS A 123 -4.20 -4.38 -15.49
N ARG A 124 -4.77 -4.34 -14.29
CA ARG A 124 -3.95 -4.05 -13.11
C ARG A 124 -4.68 -4.37 -11.82
N THR A 125 -3.90 -4.49 -10.77
CA THR A 125 -4.39 -4.57 -9.39
C THR A 125 -3.94 -3.32 -8.66
N CYS A 126 -4.86 -2.63 -8.01
CA CYS A 126 -4.58 -1.36 -7.34
C CYS A 126 -5.02 -1.42 -5.88
N PHE A 127 -4.09 -1.08 -4.99
CA PHE A 127 -4.38 -0.88 -3.57
C PHE A 127 -4.46 0.62 -3.32
N THR A 128 -5.53 1.07 -2.67
CA THR A 128 -5.71 2.47 -2.32
C THR A 128 -5.95 2.58 -0.82
N GLY A 129 -5.14 3.40 -0.16
CA GLY A 129 -5.29 3.65 1.26
C GLY A 129 -5.49 5.13 1.51
N THR A 130 -6.37 5.47 2.45
CA THR A 130 -6.60 6.85 2.87
C THR A 130 -6.61 6.92 4.38
N LEU A 131 -6.10 8.04 4.90
CA LEU A 131 -6.02 8.31 6.33
C LEU A 131 -6.55 9.72 6.57
N PRO A 132 -7.23 9.94 7.71
CA PRO A 132 -7.61 11.31 8.07
C PRO A 132 -6.34 12.09 8.40
N ALA A 133 -6.25 13.33 7.91
CA ALA A 133 -5.12 14.17 8.23
C ALA A 133 -5.17 14.54 9.71
N LYS A 134 -4.04 14.43 10.40
CA LYS A 134 -3.96 14.82 11.79
C LYS A 134 -4.10 16.34 11.87
N PRO A 135 -4.96 16.87 12.77
CA PRO A 135 -5.11 18.32 12.89
C PRO A 135 -3.78 18.97 13.21
N LYS A 136 -3.45 20.03 12.49
CA LYS A 136 -2.23 20.78 12.74
C LYS A 136 -2.30 21.63 13.98
N ILE A 137 -3.53 22.04 14.34
CA ILE A 137 -3.71 22.83 15.54
C ILE A 137 -3.77 21.91 16.69
N SER A 138 -2.98 21.94 17.41
CA SER A 138 -3.10 21.03 18.50
C SER A 138 -3.36 21.68 19.78
N GLU A 139 -3.72 22.16 19.06
CA GLU A 139 -3.90 22.25 19.77
C GLU A 139 -4.02 22.39 20.69
N PRO A 140 -4.10 22.70 21.24
CA PRO A 140 -4.16 22.80 21.99
C PRO A 140 -4.34 22.94 22.80
N LYS A 141 -4.48 22.96 22.99
CA LYS A 141 -4.72 22.93 23.57
C LYS A 141 -4.64 22.77 24.47
N GLU A 142 -4.68 22.85 24.75
CA GLU A 142 -4.66 22.61 25.40
C GLU A 142 -4.50 22.44 26.02
N SER A 143 -4.49 22.63 26.33
CA SER A 143 -4.40 22.40 26.67
C SER A 143 -4.17 22.30 26.97
#